data_e1bf5165576aaeabd28081b31d8f18ec
#
_entry.id   e1bf5165576aaeabd28081b31d8f18ec
#
_cell.length_a   1.000
_cell.length_b   1.000
_cell.length_c   1.000
_cell.angle_alpha   90.00
_cell.angle_beta   90.00
_cell.angle_gamma   90.00
#
_symmetry.space_group_name_H-M   'P 1'
#
loop_
_entity.id
_entity.type
_entity.pdbx_description
1 polymer ?
#
loop_
_entity_poly.entity_id
_entity_poly.type
_entity_poly.pdbx_seq_one_letter_code
_entity_poly.pdbx_strand_id
1 'polypeptide(L)'
;MSAIIRAFLERVEAAGYFVGLYGSASSLVTHTADDIKSRYTIWLAHWVDQTNYSGAYGIWQHSEKGKVAGISGNVDLDIGYKDFPTIIRSKGLNGYGKEAVQPNPPAADDGITVEVTVDGKKYSGKLNKA
;
A
#
# COMPACT_ATOMS: atom_id res chain seq x y z
N MET A 1 -11.96 -0.65 17.92
CA MET A 1 -10.88 -0.65 16.90
C MET A 1 -11.09 -1.72 15.83
N SER A 2 -11.31 -2.98 16.14
CA SER A 2 -11.49 -4.06 15.14
C SER A 2 -12.59 -3.81 14.09
N ALA A 3 -13.67 -3.11 14.42
CA ALA A 3 -14.72 -2.79 13.45
C ALA A 3 -14.21 -1.88 12.32
N ILE A 4 -13.40 -0.88 12.64
CA ILE A 4 -12.80 0.04 11.65
C ILE A 4 -11.81 -0.72 10.77
N ILE A 5 -10.94 -1.54 11.39
CA ILE A 5 -9.97 -2.36 10.67
C ILE A 5 -10.70 -3.28 9.68
N ARG A 6 -11.74 -3.97 10.13
CA ARG A 6 -12.53 -4.88 9.30
C ARG A 6 -13.15 -4.15 8.11
N ALA A 7 -13.85 -3.05 8.34
CA ALA A 7 -14.48 -2.27 7.28
C ALA A 7 -13.49 -1.81 6.22
N PHE A 8 -12.29 -1.39 6.63
CA PHE A 8 -11.22 -1.00 5.70
C PHE A 8 -10.73 -2.20 4.88
N LEU A 9 -10.36 -3.30 5.55
CA LEU A 9 -9.82 -4.49 4.88
C LEU A 9 -10.84 -5.07 3.89
N GLU A 10 -12.11 -5.20 4.29
CA GLU A 10 -13.19 -5.68 3.42
C GLU A 10 -13.40 -4.76 2.21
N ARG A 11 -13.32 -3.46 2.40
CA ARG A 11 -13.47 -2.49 1.30
C ARG A 11 -12.34 -2.60 0.27
N VAL A 12 -11.10 -2.77 0.73
CA VAL A 12 -9.93 -2.91 -0.15
C VAL A 12 -9.95 -4.28 -0.85
N GLU A 13 -10.32 -5.34 -0.14
CA GLU A 13 -10.49 -6.68 -0.72
C GLU A 13 -11.58 -6.69 -1.80
N ALA A 14 -12.74 -6.06 -1.53
CA ALA A 14 -13.82 -5.93 -2.50
C ALA A 14 -13.43 -5.12 -3.74
N ALA A 15 -12.44 -4.26 -3.64
CA ALA A 15 -11.87 -3.54 -4.78
C ALA A 15 -10.88 -4.40 -5.61
N GLY A 16 -10.65 -5.66 -5.23
CA GLY A 16 -9.82 -6.62 -5.96
C GLY A 16 -8.34 -6.56 -5.60
N TYR A 17 -8.01 -6.05 -4.42
CA TYR A 17 -6.63 -6.05 -3.93
C TYR A 17 -6.36 -7.24 -3.00
N PHE A 18 -5.13 -7.73 -3.01
CA PHE A 18 -4.62 -8.59 -1.95
C PHE A 18 -4.40 -7.74 -0.70
N VAL A 19 -4.96 -8.17 0.42
CA VAL A 19 -5.02 -7.36 1.64
C VAL A 19 -4.27 -8.04 2.77
N GLY A 20 -3.49 -7.26 3.50
CA GLY A 20 -2.82 -7.65 4.73
C GLY A 20 -2.95 -6.57 5.80
N LEU A 21 -2.72 -6.94 7.03
CA LEU A 21 -2.73 -6.04 8.18
C LEU A 21 -1.31 -5.95 8.77
N TYR A 22 -0.75 -4.74 8.74
CA TYR A 22 0.49 -4.42 9.43
C TYR A 22 0.19 -4.00 10.87
N GLY A 23 0.99 -4.48 11.81
CA GLY A 23 0.89 -4.05 13.20
C GLY A 23 1.99 -4.60 14.08
N SER A 24 2.23 -3.92 15.21
CA SER A 24 3.13 -4.43 16.22
C SER A 24 2.56 -5.67 16.91
N ALA A 25 3.42 -6.53 17.44
CA ALA A 25 3.00 -7.72 18.18
C ALA A 25 1.96 -7.38 19.27
N SER A 26 2.19 -6.31 20.03
CA SER A 26 1.26 -5.88 21.07
C SER A 26 -0.09 -5.40 20.51
N SER A 27 -0.10 -4.62 19.44
CA SER A 27 -1.34 -4.14 18.81
C SER A 27 -2.16 -5.27 18.22
N LEU A 28 -1.52 -6.25 17.61
CA LEU A 28 -2.18 -7.43 17.06
C LEU A 28 -2.84 -8.28 18.15
N VAL A 29 -2.21 -8.38 19.32
CA VAL A 29 -2.77 -9.11 20.46
C VAL A 29 -3.92 -8.33 21.12
N THR A 30 -3.75 -7.03 21.34
CA THR A 30 -4.68 -6.26 22.19
C THR A 30 -5.82 -5.60 21.44
N HIS A 31 -5.64 -5.29 20.15
CA HIS A 31 -6.57 -4.44 19.40
C HIS A 31 -7.15 -5.09 18.14
N THR A 32 -6.70 -6.31 17.78
CA THR A 32 -7.16 -6.98 16.57
C THR A 32 -7.91 -8.26 16.91
N ALA A 33 -9.15 -8.35 16.46
CA ALA A 33 -9.98 -9.52 16.65
C ALA A 33 -9.42 -10.76 15.90
N ASP A 34 -9.66 -11.95 16.44
CA ASP A 34 -9.09 -13.20 15.91
C ASP A 34 -9.59 -13.54 14.51
N ASP A 35 -10.83 -13.20 14.18
CA ASP A 35 -11.38 -13.39 12.83
C ASP A 35 -10.63 -12.59 11.77
N ILE A 36 -10.16 -11.38 12.09
CA ILE A 36 -9.31 -10.58 11.21
C ILE A 36 -7.95 -11.24 11.01
N LYS A 37 -7.33 -11.68 12.11
CA LYS A 37 -6.00 -12.33 12.08
C LYS A 37 -6.01 -13.67 11.36
N SER A 38 -7.12 -14.38 11.40
CA SER A 38 -7.28 -15.68 10.70
C SER A 38 -7.59 -15.50 9.21
N ARG A 39 -8.28 -14.44 8.82
CA ARG A 39 -8.70 -14.18 7.44
C ARG A 39 -7.62 -13.51 6.60
N TYR A 40 -6.92 -12.54 7.16
CA TYR A 40 -5.99 -11.69 6.43
C TYR A 40 -4.54 -12.04 6.73
N THR A 41 -3.66 -11.76 5.77
CA THR A 41 -2.22 -11.89 6.00
C THR A 41 -1.77 -10.86 7.04
N ILE A 42 -1.06 -11.32 8.05
CA ILE A 42 -0.44 -10.43 9.04
C ILE A 42 0.98 -10.09 8.60
N TRP A 43 1.30 -8.82 8.61
CA TRP A 43 2.65 -8.28 8.54
C TRP A 43 3.03 -7.82 9.94
N LEU A 44 3.74 -8.69 10.63
CA LEU A 44 4.12 -8.52 12.04
C LEU A 44 5.31 -7.57 12.15
N ALA A 45 5.19 -6.49 12.90
CA ALA A 45 6.32 -5.69 13.36
C ALA A 45 6.72 -6.11 14.78
N HIS A 46 7.90 -6.71 14.89
CA HIS A 46 8.47 -7.09 16.18
C HIS A 46 9.99 -7.14 16.08
N TRP A 47 10.64 -6.08 16.52
CA TRP A 47 12.08 -5.83 16.33
C TRP A 47 12.89 -6.53 17.39
N VAL A 48 13.02 -7.83 17.26
CA VAL A 48 13.70 -8.76 18.15
C VAL A 48 14.38 -9.85 17.33
N ASP A 49 15.35 -10.55 17.92
CA ASP A 49 16.03 -11.67 17.26
C ASP A 49 15.11 -12.89 17.07
N GLN A 50 14.21 -13.11 18.02
CA GLN A 50 13.19 -14.17 17.97
C GLN A 50 11.86 -13.62 18.47
N THR A 51 10.84 -13.70 17.62
CA THR A 51 9.50 -13.27 18.02
C THR A 51 8.82 -14.30 18.93
N ASN A 52 8.14 -13.81 19.96
CA ASN A 52 7.25 -14.60 20.81
C ASN A 52 5.76 -14.37 20.44
N TYR A 53 5.48 -13.73 19.32
CA TYR A 53 4.11 -13.63 18.82
C TYR A 53 3.59 -15.00 18.40
N SER A 54 2.50 -15.45 19.03
CA SER A 54 1.95 -16.79 18.83
C SER A 54 0.98 -16.92 17.67
N GLY A 55 0.57 -15.80 17.06
CA GLY A 55 -0.34 -15.79 15.91
C GLY A 55 0.39 -16.12 14.60
N ALA A 56 -0.38 -16.49 13.57
CA ALA A 56 0.17 -16.69 12.23
C ALA A 56 0.51 -15.34 11.57
N TYR A 57 1.61 -15.28 10.84
CA TYR A 57 2.02 -14.12 10.05
C TYR A 57 2.65 -14.57 8.72
N GLY A 58 2.56 -13.72 7.72
CA GLY A 58 3.12 -13.97 6.39
C GLY A 58 4.36 -13.13 6.10
N ILE A 59 4.52 -12.02 6.82
CA ILE A 59 5.70 -11.14 6.75
C ILE A 59 6.08 -10.78 8.19
N TRP A 60 7.38 -10.73 8.45
CA TRP A 60 7.93 -10.29 9.73
C TRP A 60 8.95 -9.18 9.52
N GLN A 61 8.61 -7.98 9.96
CA GLN A 61 9.55 -6.88 10.10
C GLN A 61 10.32 -7.07 11.40
N HIS A 62 11.55 -7.54 11.29
CA HIS A 62 12.34 -7.93 12.44
C HIS A 62 13.33 -6.86 12.91
N SER A 63 13.54 -5.81 12.12
CA SER A 63 14.45 -4.72 12.45
C SER A 63 14.06 -3.42 11.76
N GLU A 64 14.30 -2.28 12.41
CA GLU A 64 14.24 -0.91 11.85
C GLU A 64 15.65 -0.33 11.61
N LYS A 65 16.70 -1.14 11.76
CA LYS A 65 18.10 -0.68 11.76
C LYS A 65 18.92 -1.26 10.62
N GLY A 66 18.25 -1.69 9.56
CA GLY A 66 18.91 -2.20 8.37
C GLY A 66 19.74 -1.14 7.66
N LYS A 67 20.65 -1.59 6.81
CA LYS A 67 21.46 -0.75 5.95
C LYS A 67 21.44 -1.27 4.54
N VAL A 68 21.19 -0.37 3.59
CA VAL A 68 21.21 -0.65 2.16
C VAL A 68 22.13 0.32 1.48
N ALA A 69 23.03 -0.18 0.64
CA ALA A 69 23.96 0.66 -0.11
C ALA A 69 23.18 1.67 -0.98
N GLY A 70 23.59 2.94 -0.92
CA GLY A 70 22.93 4.03 -1.63
C GLY A 70 21.76 4.70 -0.87
N ILE A 71 21.35 4.16 0.27
CA ILE A 71 20.33 4.78 1.13
C ILE A 71 20.99 5.35 2.38
N SER A 72 20.74 6.64 2.62
CA SER A 72 21.18 7.31 3.85
C SER A 72 20.20 6.99 4.99
N GLY A 73 20.74 6.63 6.16
CA GLY A 73 19.92 6.29 7.33
C GLY A 73 19.68 4.79 7.50
N ASN A 74 18.68 4.47 8.28
CA ASN A 74 18.23 3.10 8.52
C ASN A 74 17.07 2.75 7.59
N VAL A 75 16.91 1.46 7.33
CA VAL A 75 15.76 0.88 6.62
C VAL A 75 15.20 -0.27 7.44
N ASP A 76 13.92 -0.53 7.24
CA ASP A 76 13.29 -1.71 7.80
C ASP A 76 13.78 -2.97 7.11
N LEU A 77 13.91 -4.05 7.87
CA LEU A 77 14.26 -5.37 7.35
C LEU A 77 13.10 -6.33 7.59
N ASP A 78 12.66 -6.96 6.50
CA ASP A 78 11.51 -7.84 6.48
C ASP A 78 11.87 -9.24 5.96
N ILE A 79 11.21 -10.25 6.53
CA ILE A 79 11.26 -11.62 6.04
C ILE A 79 9.86 -11.99 5.54
N GLY A 80 9.74 -12.31 4.26
CA GLY A 80 8.53 -12.85 3.65
C GLY A 80 8.52 -14.38 3.71
N TYR A 81 7.47 -14.95 4.29
CA TYR A 81 7.30 -16.41 4.42
C TYR A 81 6.41 -17.02 3.35
N LYS A 82 5.89 -16.20 2.43
CA LYS A 82 5.00 -16.60 1.34
C LYS A 82 5.44 -15.96 0.03
N ASP A 83 5.24 -16.66 -1.07
CA ASP A 83 5.41 -16.09 -2.41
C ASP A 83 4.18 -15.25 -2.79
N PHE A 84 4.11 -14.03 -2.26
CA PHE A 84 3.03 -13.09 -2.52
C PHE A 84 2.85 -12.75 -4.01
N PRO A 85 3.92 -12.54 -4.80
CA PRO A 85 3.79 -12.31 -6.23
C PRO A 85 3.01 -13.41 -6.94
N THR A 86 3.34 -14.66 -6.68
CA THR A 86 2.62 -15.81 -7.28
C THR A 86 1.18 -15.89 -6.76
N ILE A 87 0.95 -15.72 -5.47
CA ILE A 87 -0.40 -15.72 -4.88
C ILE A 87 -1.27 -14.64 -5.50
N ILE A 88 -0.77 -13.42 -5.61
CA ILE A 88 -1.51 -12.27 -6.14
C ILE A 88 -1.84 -12.48 -7.61
N ARG A 89 -0.86 -12.90 -8.42
CA ARG A 89 -1.04 -13.16 -9.85
C ARG A 89 -2.03 -14.30 -10.12
N SER A 90 -1.89 -15.41 -9.42
CA SER A 90 -2.77 -16.57 -9.61
C SER A 90 -4.24 -16.30 -9.27
N LYS A 91 -4.47 -15.33 -8.39
CA LYS A 91 -5.82 -14.88 -8.00
C LYS A 91 -6.34 -13.69 -8.81
N GLY A 92 -5.57 -13.17 -9.77
CA GLY A 92 -5.96 -11.99 -10.55
C GLY A 92 -6.18 -10.73 -9.71
N LEU A 93 -5.50 -10.62 -8.55
CA LEU A 93 -5.60 -9.48 -7.65
C LEU A 93 -4.62 -8.37 -8.05
N ASN A 94 -4.77 -7.17 -7.46
CA ASN A 94 -3.91 -5.99 -7.69
C ASN A 94 -3.80 -5.61 -9.18
N GLY A 95 -4.86 -5.84 -9.96
CA GLY A 95 -4.90 -5.55 -11.39
C GLY A 95 -4.31 -6.65 -12.29
N TYR A 96 -3.75 -7.74 -11.74
CA TYR A 96 -3.31 -8.88 -12.56
C TYR A 96 -4.52 -9.62 -13.14
N GLY A 97 -4.46 -9.96 -14.44
CA GLY A 97 -5.52 -10.71 -15.12
C GLY A 97 -6.76 -9.90 -15.52
N LYS A 98 -6.87 -8.65 -15.11
CA LYS A 98 -7.73 -7.69 -15.80
C LYS A 98 -6.92 -7.19 -17.00
N GLU A 99 -7.52 -7.15 -18.20
CA GLU A 99 -6.94 -6.31 -19.25
C GLU A 99 -6.53 -5.01 -18.58
N ALA A 100 -5.25 -4.65 -18.74
CA ALA A 100 -4.76 -3.43 -18.13
C ALA A 100 -5.75 -2.34 -18.56
N VAL A 101 -6.54 -1.85 -17.62
CA VAL A 101 -7.08 -0.51 -17.79
C VAL A 101 -5.81 0.30 -17.92
N GLN A 102 -5.42 0.55 -19.17
CA GLN A 102 -4.37 1.51 -19.48
C GLN A 102 -4.69 2.67 -18.57
N PRO A 103 -3.80 3.09 -17.66
CA PRO A 103 -4.03 4.32 -16.94
C PRO A 103 -4.40 5.28 -18.07
N ASN A 104 -5.65 5.75 -18.04
CA ASN A 104 -6.16 6.64 -19.08
C ASN A 104 -5.01 7.58 -19.37
N PRO A 105 -4.40 7.57 -20.58
CA PRO A 105 -3.23 8.39 -20.83
C PRO A 105 -3.62 9.75 -20.30
N PRO A 106 -2.86 10.41 -19.43
CA PRO A 106 -3.27 11.63 -18.77
C PRO A 106 -3.97 12.43 -19.82
N ALA A 107 -5.27 12.71 -19.61
CA ALA A 107 -6.19 13.22 -20.65
C ALA A 107 -5.38 14.21 -21.45
N ALA A 108 -5.22 13.95 -22.74
CA ALA A 108 -4.21 14.56 -23.59
C ALA A 108 -4.06 15.98 -23.09
N ASP A 109 -2.89 16.35 -22.61
CA ASP A 109 -2.69 17.60 -21.88
C ASP A 109 -3.20 18.71 -22.78
N ASP A 110 -4.48 19.06 -22.64
CA ASP A 110 -5.12 20.09 -23.46
C ASP A 110 -4.52 21.46 -23.17
N GLY A 111 -3.42 21.45 -22.40
CA GLY A 111 -2.74 22.64 -21.93
C GLY A 111 -3.65 23.45 -21.00
N ILE A 112 -3.11 23.91 -19.91
CA ILE A 112 -3.85 24.82 -19.04
C ILE A 112 -4.08 26.11 -19.82
N THR A 113 -5.34 26.44 -20.11
CA THR A 113 -5.68 27.74 -20.65
C THR A 113 -5.65 28.76 -19.50
N VAL A 114 -4.78 29.75 -19.62
CA VAL A 114 -4.68 30.87 -18.66
C VAL A 114 -5.31 32.10 -19.31
N GLU A 115 -6.28 32.70 -18.63
CA GLU A 115 -6.79 34.00 -18.96
C GLU A 115 -6.26 35.03 -17.97
N VAL A 116 -5.67 36.11 -18.50
CA VAL A 116 -5.18 37.24 -17.69
C VAL A 116 -5.83 38.50 -18.20
N THR A 117 -6.30 39.34 -17.30
CA THR A 117 -6.80 40.66 -17.63
C THR A 117 -5.79 41.72 -17.15
N VAL A 118 -5.27 42.51 -18.12
CA VAL A 118 -4.37 43.60 -17.83
C VAL A 118 -4.98 44.86 -18.46
N ASP A 119 -5.13 45.93 -17.69
CA ASP A 119 -5.72 47.20 -18.12
C ASP A 119 -7.08 47.06 -18.87
N GLY A 120 -7.93 46.14 -18.36
CA GLY A 120 -9.24 45.88 -18.96
C GLY A 120 -9.20 45.04 -20.23
N LYS A 121 -8.04 44.66 -20.73
CA LYS A 121 -7.89 43.79 -21.91
C LYS A 121 -7.64 42.33 -21.43
N LYS A 122 -8.41 41.40 -22.01
CA LYS A 122 -8.25 39.95 -21.77
C LYS A 122 -7.17 39.36 -22.69
N TYR A 123 -6.30 38.62 -22.11
CA TYR A 123 -5.27 37.79 -22.79
C TYR A 123 -5.52 36.35 -22.44
N SER A 124 -5.52 35.48 -23.44
CA SER A 124 -5.65 34.03 -23.20
C SER A 124 -4.49 33.30 -23.89
N GLY A 125 -3.93 32.30 -23.23
CA GLY A 125 -2.85 31.50 -23.77
C GLY A 125 -2.88 30.09 -23.20
N LYS A 126 -2.33 29.11 -23.95
CA LYS A 126 -2.13 27.74 -23.47
C LYS A 126 -0.71 27.59 -22.95
N LEU A 127 -0.58 27.06 -21.74
CA LEU A 127 0.69 26.59 -21.18
C LEU A 127 0.88 25.13 -21.61
N ASN A 128 1.88 24.90 -22.47
CA ASN A 128 2.30 23.56 -22.83
C ASN A 128 3.45 23.14 -21.89
N LYS A 129 3.42 21.89 -21.46
CA LYS A 129 4.54 21.31 -20.72
C LYS A 129 5.78 21.28 -21.62
N ALA A 130 6.91 21.79 -21.12
CA ALA A 130 8.20 21.69 -21.79
C ALA A 130 8.73 20.25 -21.75
#